data_fd41be60d773bce1958e617ed66e721a
#
_entry.id   fd41be60d773bce1958e617ed66e721a
#
_cell.length_a   1.000
_cell.length_b   1.000
_cell.length_c   1.000
_cell.angle_alpha   90.00
_cell.angle_beta   90.00
_cell.angle_gamma   90.00
#
_symmetry.space_group_name_H-M   'P 1'
#
loop_
_entity.id
_entity.type
_entity.pdbx_description
1 polymer ?
#
loop_
_entity_poly.entity_id
_entity_poly.type
_entity_poly.pdbx_seq_one_letter_code
_entity_poly.pdbx_strand_id
1 'polypeptide(L)'
;MPSDVLKGKKILIGFDPNLFTKKTLSVFFRNTKCLFKPLDKNLIDEIWKRKFKKNKDKFFIMPEKYVSEKYQSKINKITKYLRKKKSDYLFITASENNAWLLNIRGRDTKYTPIPHSYI
;
A
#
# COMPACT_ATOMS: atom_id res chain seq x y z
N MET A 1 3.66 -13.55 -22.51
CA MET A 1 4.36 -12.94 -21.34
C MET A 1 5.49 -12.05 -21.85
N PRO A 2 5.85 -10.94 -21.17
CA PRO A 2 6.99 -10.10 -21.63
C PRO A 2 8.29 -10.89 -21.78
N SER A 3 8.47 -11.96 -20.99
CA SER A 3 9.61 -12.86 -21.04
C SER A 3 9.85 -13.50 -22.41
N ASP A 4 8.79 -13.77 -23.17
CA ASP A 4 8.93 -14.51 -24.44
C ASP A 4 9.48 -13.62 -25.56
N VAL A 5 9.09 -12.33 -25.55
CA VAL A 5 9.56 -11.32 -26.51
C VAL A 5 11.01 -10.88 -26.22
N LEU A 6 11.40 -10.92 -24.95
CA LEU A 6 12.68 -10.40 -24.47
C LEU A 6 13.75 -11.49 -24.26
N LYS A 7 13.42 -12.75 -24.56
CA LYS A 7 14.31 -13.90 -24.39
C LYS A 7 15.62 -13.71 -25.15
N GLY A 8 16.74 -13.80 -24.42
CA GLY A 8 18.08 -13.67 -25.00
C GLY A 8 18.58 -12.25 -25.29
N LYS A 9 17.74 -11.23 -25.19
CA LYS A 9 18.13 -9.84 -25.42
C LYS A 9 18.62 -9.18 -24.12
N LYS A 10 19.73 -8.44 -24.19
CA LYS A 10 20.23 -7.59 -23.11
C LYS A 10 19.58 -6.21 -23.24
N ILE A 11 18.53 -5.96 -22.46
CA ILE A 11 17.74 -4.73 -22.55
C ILE A 11 17.72 -4.04 -21.20
N LEU A 12 17.83 -2.71 -21.18
CA LEU A 12 17.65 -1.88 -19.99
C LEU A 12 16.19 -1.41 -19.94
N ILE A 13 15.50 -1.75 -18.85
CA ILE A 13 14.09 -1.40 -18.62
C ILE A 13 14.03 -0.38 -17.50
N GLY A 14 13.48 0.82 -17.80
CA GLY A 14 13.12 1.80 -16.81
C GLY A 14 11.82 1.38 -16.08
N PHE A 15 11.74 1.59 -14.78
CA PHE A 15 10.54 1.29 -14.01
C PHE A 15 10.26 2.34 -12.93
N ASP A 16 8.98 2.52 -12.59
CA ASP A 16 8.55 3.36 -11.49
C ASP A 16 8.67 2.57 -10.16
N PRO A 17 9.55 2.99 -9.22
CA PRO A 17 9.75 2.30 -7.95
C PRO A 17 8.55 2.36 -7.00
N ASN A 18 7.58 3.25 -7.24
CA ASN A 18 6.34 3.30 -6.48
C ASN A 18 5.34 2.22 -6.90
N LEU A 19 5.46 1.71 -8.14
CA LEU A 19 4.56 0.70 -8.71
C LEU A 19 5.16 -0.71 -8.67
N PHE A 20 6.48 -0.84 -8.70
CA PHE A 20 7.17 -2.12 -8.80
C PHE A 20 8.22 -2.30 -7.71
N THR A 21 8.18 -3.42 -7.03
CA THR A 21 9.26 -3.87 -6.14
C THR A 21 10.28 -4.71 -6.93
N LYS A 22 11.49 -4.86 -6.37
CA LYS A 22 12.50 -5.78 -6.95
C LYS A 22 11.96 -7.20 -7.10
N LYS A 23 11.17 -7.67 -6.11
CA LYS A 23 10.54 -8.99 -6.15
C LYS A 23 9.55 -9.10 -7.31
N THR A 24 8.70 -8.10 -7.50
CA THR A 24 7.72 -8.07 -8.60
C THR A 24 8.42 -8.12 -9.95
N LEU A 25 9.46 -7.31 -10.14
CA LEU A 25 10.26 -7.31 -11.37
C LEU A 25 10.92 -8.68 -11.62
N SER A 26 11.49 -9.31 -10.60
CA SER A 26 12.11 -10.64 -10.74
C SER A 26 11.11 -11.74 -11.14
N VAL A 27 9.85 -11.61 -10.75
CA VAL A 27 8.77 -12.53 -11.15
C VAL A 27 8.37 -12.31 -12.60
N PHE A 28 8.09 -11.03 -12.98
CA PHE A 28 7.63 -10.72 -14.34
C PHE A 28 8.69 -10.98 -15.43
N PHE A 29 9.96 -10.76 -15.10
CA PHE A 29 11.07 -10.88 -16.04
C PHE A 29 11.98 -12.08 -15.73
N ARG A 30 11.41 -13.12 -15.11
CA ARG A 30 12.12 -14.37 -14.86
C ARG A 30 12.69 -14.92 -16.18
N ASN A 31 13.94 -15.41 -16.14
CA ASN A 31 14.64 -15.97 -17.29
C ASN A 31 14.94 -14.99 -18.45
N THR A 32 14.95 -13.68 -18.16
CA THR A 32 15.43 -12.67 -19.11
C THR A 32 16.80 -12.12 -18.69
N LYS A 33 17.54 -11.54 -19.64
CA LYS A 33 18.80 -10.82 -19.37
C LYS A 33 18.57 -9.31 -19.23
N CYS A 34 17.38 -8.91 -18.80
CA CYS A 34 17.03 -7.50 -18.65
C CYS A 34 17.71 -6.88 -17.41
N LEU A 35 18.20 -5.67 -17.58
CA LEU A 35 18.66 -4.80 -16.50
C LEU A 35 17.52 -3.83 -16.13
N PHE A 36 17.44 -3.43 -14.87
CA PHE A 36 16.38 -2.56 -14.40
C PHE A 36 16.96 -1.27 -13.83
N LYS A 37 16.42 -0.13 -14.29
CA LYS A 37 16.78 1.20 -13.79
C LYS A 37 15.53 1.88 -13.22
N PRO A 38 15.53 2.28 -11.92
CA PRO A 38 14.44 3.10 -11.39
C PRO A 38 14.42 4.45 -12.10
N LEU A 39 13.22 4.96 -12.39
CA LEU A 39 12.99 6.28 -12.94
C LEU A 39 12.50 7.20 -11.82
N ASP A 40 13.01 8.43 -11.80
CA ASP A 40 12.63 9.43 -10.79
C ASP A 40 11.19 9.95 -11.01
N LYS A 41 10.71 9.87 -12.25
CA LYS A 41 9.37 10.31 -12.63
C LYS A 41 8.67 9.25 -13.47
N ASN A 42 7.38 9.09 -13.22
CA ASN A 42 6.55 8.24 -14.04
C ASN A 42 6.22 8.97 -15.36
N LEU A 43 6.59 8.37 -16.49
CA LEU A 43 6.38 8.95 -17.82
C LEU A 43 4.88 9.14 -18.14
N ILE A 44 4.01 8.30 -17.60
CA ILE A 44 2.56 8.44 -17.78
C ILE A 44 2.04 9.70 -17.07
N ASP A 45 2.54 10.00 -15.86
CA ASP A 45 2.14 11.17 -15.10
C ASP A 45 2.63 12.47 -15.75
N GLU A 46 3.70 12.45 -16.53
CA GLU A 46 4.15 13.59 -17.33
C GLU A 46 3.17 13.93 -18.47
N ILE A 47 2.61 12.91 -19.11
CA ILE A 47 1.69 13.06 -20.24
C ILE A 47 0.25 13.25 -19.76
N TRP A 48 -0.16 12.47 -18.77
CA TRP A 48 -1.53 12.47 -18.26
C TRP A 48 -1.68 13.37 -17.04
N LYS A 49 -2.01 14.62 -17.25
CA LYS A 49 -2.36 15.57 -16.18
C LYS A 49 -3.70 15.19 -15.55
N ARG A 50 -3.68 14.29 -14.60
CA ARG A 50 -4.88 13.94 -13.83
C ARG A 50 -5.35 15.13 -13.01
N LYS A 51 -6.60 15.58 -13.22
CA LYS A 51 -7.27 16.49 -12.29
C LYS A 51 -7.74 15.68 -11.07
N PHE A 52 -6.83 15.40 -10.15
CA PHE A 52 -7.25 14.82 -8.88
C PHE A 52 -8.04 15.84 -8.08
N LYS A 53 -9.32 15.63 -7.93
CA LYS A 53 -10.06 16.23 -6.82
C LYS A 53 -9.57 15.49 -5.56
N LYS A 54 -8.74 16.18 -4.75
CA LYS A 54 -8.44 15.67 -3.40
C LYS A 54 -9.76 15.48 -2.69
N ASN A 55 -10.10 14.26 -2.31
CA ASN A 55 -11.23 14.02 -1.45
C ASN A 55 -10.94 14.75 -0.12
N LYS A 56 -11.81 15.70 0.25
CA LYS A 56 -11.69 16.46 1.50
C LYS A 56 -12.52 15.84 2.62
N ASP A 57 -13.14 14.70 2.36
CA ASP A 57 -13.97 14.02 3.35
C ASP A 57 -13.10 13.52 4.49
N LYS A 58 -13.51 13.87 5.71
CA LYS A 58 -12.84 13.42 6.91
C LYS A 58 -13.25 11.98 7.23
N PHE A 59 -12.33 11.21 7.79
CA PHE A 59 -12.70 9.97 8.44
C PHE A 59 -13.55 10.26 9.70
N PHE A 60 -14.34 9.29 10.11
CA PHE A 60 -15.18 9.37 11.31
C PHE A 60 -14.98 8.13 12.19
N ILE A 61 -15.17 8.32 13.49
CA ILE A 61 -15.08 7.25 14.48
C ILE A 61 -16.41 6.51 14.53
N MET A 62 -16.36 5.18 14.51
CA MET A 62 -17.55 4.34 14.70
C MET A 62 -18.04 4.45 16.13
N PRO A 63 -19.35 4.73 16.35
CA PRO A 63 -19.93 4.71 17.67
C PRO A 63 -19.75 3.36 18.38
N GLU A 64 -19.47 3.39 19.69
CA GLU A 64 -19.18 2.17 20.48
C GLU A 64 -20.27 1.09 20.37
N LYS A 65 -21.54 1.48 20.18
CA LYS A 65 -22.66 0.55 20.02
C LYS A 65 -22.57 -0.34 18.76
N TYR A 66 -21.72 0.02 17.80
CA TYR A 66 -21.53 -0.74 16.55
C TYR A 66 -20.20 -1.48 16.50
N VAL A 67 -19.38 -1.39 17.54
CA VAL A 67 -18.08 -2.07 17.58
C VAL A 67 -18.04 -3.07 18.74
N SER A 68 -17.51 -4.24 18.48
CA SER A 68 -17.40 -5.30 19.50
C SER A 68 -16.34 -5.02 20.56
N GLU A 69 -15.35 -4.19 20.23
CA GLU A 69 -14.22 -3.89 21.10
C GLU A 69 -13.71 -2.46 20.87
N LYS A 70 -13.41 -1.75 21.98
CA LYS A 70 -12.83 -0.41 21.94
C LYS A 70 -11.43 -0.43 21.34
N TYR A 71 -11.06 0.60 20.58
CA TYR A 71 -9.76 0.70 19.93
C TYR A 71 -8.59 0.68 20.94
N GLN A 72 -8.75 1.28 22.13
CA GLN A 72 -7.74 1.25 23.19
C GLN A 72 -7.40 -0.20 23.62
N SER A 73 -8.42 -1.05 23.76
CA SER A 73 -8.21 -2.47 24.09
C SER A 73 -7.41 -3.19 23.00
N LYS A 74 -7.75 -2.95 21.73
CA LYS A 74 -7.03 -3.51 20.58
C LYS A 74 -5.56 -3.06 20.55
N ILE A 75 -5.30 -1.75 20.74
CA ILE A 75 -3.95 -1.21 20.83
C ILE A 75 -3.17 -1.85 21.97
N ASN A 76 -3.78 -1.98 23.16
CA ASN A 76 -3.14 -2.63 24.31
C ASN A 76 -2.76 -4.09 24.02
N LYS A 77 -3.60 -4.84 23.31
CA LYS A 77 -3.27 -6.21 22.87
C LYS A 77 -2.05 -6.24 21.95
N ILE A 78 -2.01 -5.35 20.95
CA ILE A 78 -0.88 -5.23 20.02
C ILE A 78 0.39 -4.85 20.78
N THR A 79 0.32 -3.86 21.65
CA THR A 79 1.48 -3.42 22.46
C THR A 79 2.04 -4.55 23.32
N LYS A 80 1.17 -5.33 23.98
CA LYS A 80 1.61 -6.52 24.72
C LYS A 80 2.28 -7.54 23.83
N TYR A 81 1.75 -7.76 22.63
CA TYR A 81 2.34 -8.68 21.66
C TYR A 81 3.71 -8.21 21.18
N LEU A 82 3.85 -6.92 20.85
CA LEU A 82 5.13 -6.33 20.44
C LEU A 82 6.20 -6.47 21.51
N ARG A 83 5.85 -6.18 22.78
CA ARG A 83 6.76 -6.36 23.91
C ARG A 83 7.25 -7.80 24.03
N LYS A 84 6.32 -8.78 23.90
CA LYS A 84 6.67 -10.22 23.90
C LYS A 84 7.62 -10.58 22.74
N LYS A 85 7.49 -9.89 21.60
CA LYS A 85 8.34 -10.10 20.42
C LYS A 85 9.61 -9.22 20.42
N LYS A 86 9.82 -8.42 21.47
CA LYS A 86 10.94 -7.47 21.57
C LYS A 86 11.00 -6.54 20.36
N SER A 87 9.85 -6.04 19.92
CA SER A 87 9.70 -5.13 18.80
C SER A 87 9.18 -3.79 19.30
N ASP A 88 9.83 -2.69 18.90
CA ASP A 88 9.49 -1.34 19.35
C ASP A 88 8.36 -0.74 18.51
N TYR A 89 8.27 -1.11 17.24
CA TYR A 89 7.31 -0.55 16.29
C TYR A 89 6.61 -1.63 15.47
N LEU A 90 5.40 -1.30 15.05
CA LEU A 90 4.64 -2.05 14.05
C LEU A 90 4.16 -1.07 12.97
N PHE A 91 4.54 -1.30 11.72
CA PHE A 91 4.06 -0.53 10.59
C PHE A 91 2.95 -1.30 9.87
N ILE A 92 1.75 -0.70 9.79
CA ILE A 92 0.56 -1.32 9.18
C ILE A 92 0.23 -0.57 7.90
N THR A 93 0.31 -1.24 6.77
CA THR A 93 0.04 -0.68 5.43
C THR A 93 -1.36 -1.00 4.91
N ALA A 94 -2.01 -2.02 5.46
CA ALA A 94 -3.35 -2.41 5.06
C ALA A 94 -4.39 -1.48 5.69
N SER A 95 -5.04 -0.66 4.87
CA SER A 95 -6.00 0.36 5.32
C SER A 95 -7.21 -0.24 6.06
N GLU A 96 -7.66 -1.43 5.68
CA GLU A 96 -8.72 -2.17 6.37
C GLU A 96 -8.32 -2.58 7.80
N ASN A 97 -7.06 -2.98 8.01
CA ASN A 97 -6.55 -3.29 9.34
C ASN A 97 -6.49 -2.04 10.21
N ASN A 98 -6.09 -0.90 9.63
CA ASN A 98 -6.08 0.39 10.32
C ASN A 98 -7.49 0.83 10.70
N ALA A 99 -8.44 0.70 9.77
CA ALA A 99 -9.85 1.02 10.00
C ALA A 99 -10.46 0.16 11.12
N TRP A 100 -10.13 -1.13 11.15
CA TRP A 100 -10.55 -2.03 12.21
C TRP A 100 -9.88 -1.71 13.54
N LEU A 101 -8.57 -1.50 13.54
CA LEU A 101 -7.78 -1.25 14.76
C LEU A 101 -8.26 0.01 15.49
N LEU A 102 -8.46 1.11 14.74
CA LEU A 102 -8.85 2.40 15.29
C LEU A 102 -10.36 2.62 15.35
N ASN A 103 -11.18 1.68 14.91
CA ASN A 103 -12.64 1.83 14.77
C ASN A 103 -13.03 3.06 13.93
N ILE A 104 -12.30 3.32 12.85
CA ILE A 104 -12.57 4.45 11.95
C ILE A 104 -13.13 3.99 10.61
N ARG A 105 -13.85 4.92 9.97
CA ARG A 105 -14.33 4.75 8.60
C ARG A 105 -14.03 6.02 7.81
N GLY A 106 -13.93 5.88 6.49
CA GLY A 106 -13.65 6.98 5.56
C GLY A 106 -14.58 6.96 4.36
N ARG A 107 -14.44 7.98 3.52
CA ARG A 107 -15.17 8.11 2.25
C ARG A 107 -14.21 8.31 1.09
N ASP A 108 -12.98 7.80 1.22
CA ASP A 108 -11.93 7.98 0.22
C ASP A 108 -12.22 7.20 -1.06
N THR A 109 -12.92 6.09 -0.92
CA THR A 109 -13.32 5.24 -2.04
C THR A 109 -14.82 5.08 -2.08
N LYS A 110 -15.39 5.23 -3.28
CA LYS A 110 -16.81 5.00 -3.52
C LYS A 110 -17.16 3.54 -3.18
N TYR A 111 -18.22 3.34 -2.41
CA TYR A 111 -18.71 2.02 -1.96
C TYR A 111 -17.79 1.28 -0.96
N THR A 112 -16.68 1.84 -0.53
CA THR A 112 -15.80 1.21 0.43
C THR A 112 -15.52 2.17 1.58
N PRO A 113 -16.06 1.95 2.80
CA PRO A 113 -15.94 2.90 3.91
C PRO A 113 -14.59 2.78 4.65
N ILE A 114 -13.51 2.53 3.93
CA ILE A 114 -12.17 2.34 4.48
C ILE A 114 -11.33 3.56 4.12
N PRO A 115 -10.79 4.32 5.11
CA PRO A 115 -9.90 5.43 4.84
C PRO A 115 -8.53 4.94 4.35
N HIS A 116 -7.97 5.57 3.35
CA HIS A 116 -6.59 5.32 2.96
C HIS A 116 -5.65 5.80 4.07
N SER A 117 -4.95 4.87 4.70
CA SER A 117 -4.14 5.16 5.88
C SER A 117 -2.97 4.20 6.07
N TYR A 118 -1.94 4.71 6.76
CA TYR A 118 -0.81 3.94 7.27
C TYR A 118 -0.66 4.26 8.76
N ILE A 119 -0.26 3.31 9.55
CA ILE A 119 0.01 3.45 10.99
C ILE A 119 1.38 2.86 11.31
#